data_858d6cecfd2f43e448b85611ece764a0
#
_entry.id   858d6cecfd2f43e448b85611ece764a0
#
_cell.length_a   1.000
_cell.length_b   1.000
_cell.length_c   1.000
_cell.angle_alpha   90.00
_cell.angle_beta   90.00
_cell.angle_gamma   90.00
#
_symmetry.space_group_name_H-M   'P 1'
#
loop_
_entity.id
_entity.type
_entity.pdbx_description
1 polymer ?
#
loop_
_entity_poly.entity_id
_entity_poly.type
_entity_poly.pdbx_seq_one_letter_code
_entity_poly.pdbx_strand_id
1 'polypeptide(L)'
;MLSPPTLRSRLAPGARPVFNQIPGVSRHGRAPTLALLEAHQAMAELLTIRDLHVRFSKGNGRLVFALNGISLRAREGEVVGILGESGSGKSTLAKALLRLLPRTAHVAGDIQFVGRNTLQLSECEMNQIRGARIALIPQEPGLALNPVLKIGDQVAEVLRVHRDWNWKRCKAEAQSALEQVGLLAGAGRRFYDAYPHQLSGGQQQRAVIAQALVCEPALIIADEPTASLDTATEAQILDLFRELRAGRSSSLLFITHNPDLLRNFADRVAVLYAGRVVETKSVDSLFENTRHPYAKGLLACVPAQAAKLALGERLHTIGGMPADAETPTRGCSFAPRCNERLDKCETQHPEMQEVNDAEAVECFLYGG
;
A
#
# COMPACT_ATOMS: atom_id res chain seq x y z
N MET A 1 -17.10 -36.32 -15.77
CA MET A 1 -16.47 -36.34 -14.45
C MET A 1 -14.98 -36.63 -14.66
N LEU A 2 -14.15 -35.61 -14.79
CA LEU A 2 -12.70 -35.70 -14.82
C LEU A 2 -12.18 -34.54 -13.99
N SER A 3 -11.58 -34.86 -12.86
CA SER A 3 -10.98 -33.91 -11.90
C SER A 3 -9.76 -33.21 -12.54
N PRO A 4 -9.50 -31.92 -12.23
CA PRO A 4 -8.30 -31.23 -12.72
C PRO A 4 -7.05 -31.75 -11.99
N PRO A 5 -5.90 -31.82 -12.67
CA PRO A 5 -4.65 -32.26 -12.06
C PRO A 5 -4.07 -31.19 -11.14
N THR A 6 -3.70 -31.62 -9.94
CA THR A 6 -2.98 -30.86 -8.93
C THR A 6 -1.60 -30.41 -9.45
N LEU A 7 -1.33 -29.11 -9.36
CA LEU A 7 -0.04 -28.46 -9.66
C LEU A 7 0.99 -28.73 -8.55
N ARG A 8 1.39 -30.00 -8.39
CA ARG A 8 2.58 -30.38 -7.62
C ARG A 8 3.47 -31.20 -8.51
N SER A 9 4.46 -30.59 -9.13
CA SER A 9 5.74 -31.19 -9.55
C SER A 9 6.28 -30.52 -10.80
N ARG A 10 6.93 -29.38 -10.69
CA ARG A 10 7.98 -28.91 -11.60
C ARG A 10 8.74 -27.72 -10.97
N LEU A 11 9.35 -27.94 -9.82
CA LEU A 11 10.45 -27.09 -9.36
C LEU A 11 11.71 -27.97 -9.43
N ALA A 12 12.59 -27.67 -10.36
CA ALA A 12 13.92 -28.28 -10.43
C ALA A 12 14.72 -27.84 -9.19
N PRO A 13 15.44 -28.76 -8.50
CA PRO A 13 16.30 -28.43 -7.39
C PRO A 13 17.62 -27.86 -7.91
N GLY A 14 17.94 -26.61 -7.65
CA GLY A 14 19.30 -26.13 -7.90
C GLY A 14 19.50 -24.67 -8.26
N ALA A 15 18.90 -23.73 -7.58
CA ALA A 15 19.39 -22.35 -7.59
C ALA A 15 19.24 -21.74 -6.19
N ARG A 16 20.29 -21.82 -5.37
CA ARG A 16 20.38 -21.08 -4.11
C ARG A 16 20.75 -19.64 -4.43
N PRO A 17 20.09 -18.65 -3.85
CA PRO A 17 20.54 -17.26 -3.92
C PRO A 17 21.83 -17.10 -3.09
N VAL A 18 22.83 -16.47 -3.68
CA VAL A 18 24.07 -16.09 -3.01
C VAL A 18 23.77 -14.88 -2.13
N PHE A 19 23.52 -15.12 -0.84
CA PHE A 19 23.55 -14.06 0.17
C PHE A 19 25.00 -13.88 0.64
N ASN A 20 25.51 -12.66 0.56
CA ASN A 20 26.78 -12.24 1.11
C ASN A 20 26.86 -12.56 2.60
N GLN A 21 27.89 -13.29 2.97
CA GLN A 21 28.22 -13.69 4.33
C GLN A 21 28.54 -12.48 5.21
N ILE A 22 27.84 -12.37 6.32
CA ILE A 22 28.27 -11.59 7.48
C ILE A 22 29.18 -12.52 8.30
N PRO A 23 30.43 -12.15 8.64
CA PRO A 23 31.30 -13.00 9.43
C PRO A 23 30.95 -12.94 10.92
N GLY A 24 30.80 -14.10 11.54
CA GLY A 24 30.89 -14.28 12.99
C GLY A 24 29.64 -14.84 13.68
N VAL A 25 29.28 -16.12 13.43
CA VAL A 25 28.56 -16.92 14.44
C VAL A 25 29.10 -18.34 14.40
N SER A 26 29.79 -18.74 15.49
CA SER A 26 30.26 -20.11 15.71
C SER A 26 29.08 -21.04 16.03
N ARG A 27 29.10 -22.21 15.41
CA ARG A 27 28.21 -23.33 15.76
C ARG A 27 28.65 -23.92 17.11
N HIS A 28 27.76 -23.95 18.11
CA HIS A 28 27.48 -25.02 19.07
C HIS A 28 26.58 -24.49 20.20
N GLY A 29 25.43 -25.15 20.42
CA GLY A 29 24.61 -24.95 21.61
C GLY A 29 23.10 -25.18 21.36
N ARG A 30 22.54 -26.16 22.06
CA ARG A 30 21.12 -26.54 22.09
C ARG A 30 20.23 -25.33 22.32
N ALA A 31 19.22 -25.13 21.47
CA ALA A 31 18.21 -24.09 21.61
C ALA A 31 17.16 -24.49 22.68
N PRO A 32 16.81 -23.60 23.62
CA PRO A 32 15.61 -23.74 24.43
C PRO A 32 14.40 -23.18 23.68
N THR A 33 13.30 -23.86 23.81
CA THR A 33 12.02 -23.61 23.10
C THR A 33 11.38 -22.25 23.42
N LEU A 34 11.84 -21.49 24.39
CA LEU A 34 11.39 -20.12 24.70
C LEU A 34 11.98 -19.05 23.77
N ALA A 35 13.18 -19.27 23.20
CA ALA A 35 13.81 -18.29 22.31
C ALA A 35 13.11 -18.15 20.94
N LEU A 36 12.27 -19.10 20.55
CA LEU A 36 11.49 -19.03 19.31
C LEU A 36 10.23 -18.16 19.45
N LEU A 37 9.74 -17.94 20.66
CA LEU A 37 8.61 -17.05 20.94
C LEU A 37 9.05 -15.58 21.07
N GLU A 38 10.29 -15.32 21.49
CA GLU A 38 10.87 -13.98 21.58
C GLU A 38 11.43 -13.47 20.24
N ALA A 39 11.74 -14.35 19.30
CA ALA A 39 12.21 -13.98 17.95
C ALA A 39 11.10 -13.36 17.06
N HIS A 40 9.84 -13.39 17.49
CA HIS A 40 8.73 -12.71 16.81
C HIS A 40 8.66 -11.20 17.12
N GLN A 41 9.52 -10.67 18.00
CA GLN A 41 9.42 -9.28 18.49
C GLN A 41 10.37 -8.26 17.85
N ALA A 42 11.22 -8.63 16.90
CA ALA A 42 12.11 -7.68 16.24
C ALA A 42 12.10 -7.83 14.72
N MET A 43 10.93 -7.77 14.09
CA MET A 43 10.89 -7.50 12.65
C MET A 43 11.45 -6.09 12.43
N ALA A 44 12.51 -5.98 11.62
CA ALA A 44 13.17 -4.72 11.36
C ALA A 44 12.19 -3.70 10.75
N GLU A 45 12.26 -2.45 11.19
CA GLU A 45 11.49 -1.37 10.59
C GLU A 45 11.98 -1.14 9.15
N LEU A 46 11.11 -1.38 8.17
CA LEU A 46 11.41 -1.15 6.76
C LEU A 46 11.16 0.30 6.38
N LEU A 47 10.00 0.83 6.80
CA LEU A 47 9.57 2.19 6.53
C LEU A 47 9.13 2.86 7.83
N THR A 48 9.63 4.07 8.08
CA THR A 48 9.17 4.92 9.18
C THR A 48 8.90 6.30 8.65
N ILE A 49 7.69 6.79 8.84
CA ILE A 49 7.25 8.13 8.51
C ILE A 49 7.00 8.87 9.83
N ARG A 50 7.53 10.09 9.97
CA ARG A 50 7.33 10.92 11.16
C ARG A 50 6.91 12.31 10.76
N ASP A 51 5.77 12.74 11.27
CA ASP A 51 5.24 14.10 11.13
C ASP A 51 5.28 14.63 9.68
N LEU A 52 4.84 13.81 8.72
CA LEU A 52 4.89 14.13 7.30
C LEU A 52 3.78 15.12 6.94
N HIS A 53 4.19 16.27 6.44
CA HIS A 53 3.32 17.32 5.91
C HIS A 53 3.53 17.48 4.41
N VAL A 54 2.43 17.62 3.66
CA VAL A 54 2.47 17.96 2.23
C VAL A 54 1.45 19.06 1.95
N ARG A 55 1.93 20.15 1.38
CA ARG A 55 1.12 21.31 0.96
C ARG A 55 1.38 21.60 -0.49
N PHE A 56 0.33 21.92 -1.24
CA PHE A 56 0.44 22.36 -2.63
C PHE A 56 0.13 23.85 -2.74
N SER A 57 0.96 24.58 -3.48
CA SER A 57 0.67 25.98 -3.81
C SER A 57 -0.22 26.06 -5.04
N LYS A 58 -1.39 26.72 -4.94
CA LYS A 58 -2.22 27.12 -6.08
C LYS A 58 -1.76 28.48 -6.61
N GLY A 59 -1.93 28.72 -7.91
CA GLY A 59 -1.48 29.94 -8.60
C GLY A 59 -1.99 31.29 -8.05
N ASN A 60 -2.94 31.28 -7.10
CA ASN A 60 -3.51 32.47 -6.43
C ASN A 60 -2.99 32.65 -4.99
N GLY A 61 -1.89 32.02 -4.61
CA GLY A 61 -1.33 32.07 -3.26
C GLY A 61 -2.05 31.21 -2.22
N ARG A 62 -3.09 30.49 -2.59
CA ARG A 62 -3.78 29.54 -1.70
C ARG A 62 -2.95 28.26 -1.55
N LEU A 63 -3.04 27.66 -0.36
CA LEU A 63 -2.41 26.39 -0.03
C LEU A 63 -3.47 25.30 0.08
N VAL A 64 -3.15 24.11 -0.41
CA VAL A 64 -3.90 22.88 -0.19
C VAL A 64 -3.11 22.01 0.76
N PHE A 65 -3.67 21.69 1.91
CA PHE A 65 -3.07 20.91 2.98
C PHE A 65 -3.43 19.44 2.78
N ALA A 66 -2.63 18.73 2.01
CA ALA A 66 -2.94 17.36 1.61
C ALA A 66 -2.52 16.31 2.64
N LEU A 67 -1.40 16.52 3.34
CA LEU A 67 -0.98 15.71 4.50
C LEU A 67 -0.64 16.64 5.67
N ASN A 68 -1.07 16.27 6.86
CA ASN A 68 -1.09 17.12 8.04
C ASN A 68 -0.51 16.40 9.27
N GLY A 69 0.75 15.95 9.21
CA GLY A 69 1.43 15.28 10.32
C GLY A 69 1.22 13.77 10.32
N ILE A 70 1.34 13.11 9.13
CA ILE A 70 1.27 11.65 9.04
C ILE A 70 2.47 11.03 9.74
N SER A 71 2.19 10.15 10.70
CA SER A 71 3.16 9.24 11.28
C SER A 71 2.70 7.80 11.09
N LEU A 72 3.56 6.97 10.50
CA LEU A 72 3.25 5.59 10.13
C LEU A 72 4.53 4.76 10.10
N ARG A 73 4.44 3.49 10.47
CA ARG A 73 5.55 2.53 10.35
C ARG A 73 5.08 1.33 9.55
N ALA A 74 6.01 0.69 8.85
CA ALA A 74 5.80 -0.63 8.25
C ALA A 74 7.04 -1.49 8.50
N ARG A 75 6.81 -2.73 8.91
CA ARG A 75 7.86 -3.73 9.18
C ARG A 75 8.13 -4.56 7.92
N GLU A 76 9.26 -5.23 7.89
CA GLU A 76 9.56 -6.17 6.80
C GLU A 76 8.51 -7.29 6.73
N GLY A 77 8.00 -7.57 5.52
CA GLY A 77 6.96 -8.58 5.28
C GLY A 77 5.55 -8.20 5.74
N GLU A 78 5.36 -7.02 6.36
CA GLU A 78 4.05 -6.54 6.83
C GLU A 78 3.19 -6.01 5.67
N VAL A 79 1.89 -6.30 5.73
CA VAL A 79 0.87 -5.67 4.88
C VAL A 79 0.13 -4.61 5.70
N VAL A 80 0.35 -3.35 5.39
CA VAL A 80 -0.34 -2.22 6.02
C VAL A 80 -1.42 -1.70 5.07
N GLY A 81 -2.67 -1.81 5.48
CA GLY A 81 -3.80 -1.20 4.80
C GLY A 81 -3.88 0.31 5.09
N ILE A 82 -4.07 1.13 4.06
CA ILE A 82 -4.34 2.56 4.19
C ILE A 82 -5.77 2.81 3.74
N LEU A 83 -6.66 3.07 4.69
CA LEU A 83 -8.10 3.19 4.48
C LEU A 83 -8.55 4.65 4.60
N GLY A 84 -9.49 5.10 3.76
CA GLY A 84 -10.10 6.42 3.87
C GLY A 84 -10.89 6.82 2.64
N GLU A 85 -11.75 7.83 2.76
CA GLU A 85 -12.52 8.41 1.64
C GLU A 85 -11.62 9.02 0.56
N SER A 86 -12.19 9.26 -0.63
CA SER A 86 -11.52 10.05 -1.67
C SER A 86 -11.14 11.43 -1.12
N GLY A 87 -9.95 11.91 -1.47
CA GLY A 87 -9.44 13.19 -0.96
C GLY A 87 -8.82 13.13 0.46
N SER A 88 -8.78 11.98 1.14
CA SER A 88 -8.16 11.88 2.47
C SER A 88 -6.62 11.98 2.49
N GLY A 89 -5.95 12.00 1.32
CA GLY A 89 -4.50 12.14 1.20
C GLY A 89 -3.74 10.86 0.83
N LYS A 90 -4.41 9.72 0.63
CA LYS A 90 -3.80 8.41 0.37
C LYS A 90 -2.81 8.39 -0.81
N SER A 91 -3.25 8.83 -1.99
CA SER A 91 -2.39 8.88 -3.19
C SER A 91 -1.28 9.95 -3.06
N THR A 92 -1.51 11.01 -2.27
CA THR A 92 -0.47 11.98 -1.95
C THR A 92 0.61 11.34 -1.08
N LEU A 93 0.23 10.51 -0.10
CA LEU A 93 1.16 9.73 0.70
C LEU A 93 1.99 8.79 -0.17
N ALA A 94 1.35 8.00 -1.05
CA ALA A 94 2.04 7.10 -1.98
C ALA A 94 3.09 7.84 -2.84
N LYS A 95 2.71 8.99 -3.41
CA LYS A 95 3.62 9.81 -4.23
C LYS A 95 4.72 10.48 -3.42
N ALA A 96 4.45 10.88 -2.16
CA ALA A 96 5.43 11.48 -1.28
C ALA A 96 6.57 10.50 -0.93
N LEU A 97 6.24 9.23 -0.65
CA LEU A 97 7.22 8.17 -0.35
C LEU A 97 8.24 7.98 -1.48
N LEU A 98 7.82 8.21 -2.72
CA LEU A 98 8.66 8.08 -3.92
C LEU A 98 9.16 9.44 -4.44
N ARG A 99 8.86 10.55 -3.76
CA ARG A 99 9.18 11.91 -4.23
C ARG A 99 8.68 12.18 -5.67
N LEU A 100 7.47 11.67 -5.96
CA LEU A 100 6.78 11.86 -7.26
C LEU A 100 5.76 13.02 -7.22
N LEU A 101 5.83 13.85 -6.20
CA LEU A 101 4.99 15.05 -6.10
C LEU A 101 5.48 16.14 -7.08
N PRO A 102 4.57 16.98 -7.60
CA PRO A 102 4.94 18.09 -8.47
C PRO A 102 5.83 19.11 -7.71
N ARG A 103 6.60 19.92 -8.44
CA ARG A 103 7.51 20.94 -7.86
C ARG A 103 6.79 22.01 -7.03
N THR A 104 5.49 22.14 -7.17
CA THR A 104 4.63 23.05 -6.38
C THR A 104 4.31 22.50 -4.98
N ALA A 105 4.73 21.28 -4.69
CA ALA A 105 4.52 20.65 -3.39
C ALA A 105 5.64 21.04 -2.41
N HIS A 106 5.24 21.46 -1.22
CA HIS A 106 6.12 21.65 -0.07
C HIS A 106 5.99 20.43 0.84
N VAL A 107 7.08 19.72 1.04
CA VAL A 107 7.14 18.51 1.85
C VAL A 107 8.01 18.78 3.08
N ALA A 108 7.50 18.46 4.28
CA ALA A 108 8.23 18.54 5.54
C ALA A 108 7.98 17.29 6.37
N GLY A 109 8.88 16.97 7.30
CA GLY A 109 8.85 15.76 8.11
C GLY A 109 10.01 14.82 7.77
N ASP A 110 9.88 13.55 8.14
CA ASP A 110 10.91 12.53 7.96
C ASP A 110 10.33 11.26 7.33
N ILE A 111 10.99 10.73 6.29
CA ILE A 111 10.66 9.46 5.66
C ILE A 111 11.89 8.60 5.63
N GLN A 112 11.97 7.62 6.52
CA GLN A 112 13.08 6.67 6.57
C GLN A 112 12.69 5.35 5.89
N PHE A 113 13.48 4.96 4.94
CA PHE A 113 13.41 3.66 4.28
C PHE A 113 14.73 2.92 4.51
N VAL A 114 14.66 1.77 5.21
CA VAL A 114 15.83 0.97 5.62
C VAL A 114 16.88 1.88 6.31
N GLY A 115 16.42 2.69 7.27
CA GLY A 115 17.25 3.59 8.08
C GLY A 115 17.83 4.82 7.35
N ARG A 116 17.48 5.05 6.07
CA ARG A 116 17.93 6.23 5.31
C ARG A 116 16.77 7.20 5.06
N ASN A 117 16.95 8.48 5.38
CA ASN A 117 15.96 9.50 5.09
C ASN A 117 15.87 9.78 3.58
N THR A 118 14.76 9.36 2.96
CA THR A 118 14.57 9.48 1.51
C THR A 118 14.40 10.93 1.05
N LEU A 119 13.94 11.85 1.91
CA LEU A 119 13.81 13.27 1.56
C LEU A 119 15.16 13.97 1.40
N GLN A 120 16.23 13.42 2.01
CA GLN A 120 17.59 13.98 1.98
C GLN A 120 18.46 13.36 0.89
N LEU A 121 18.02 12.28 0.23
CA LEU A 121 18.77 11.62 -0.82
C LEU A 121 18.88 12.52 -2.06
N SER A 122 20.02 12.43 -2.75
CA SER A 122 20.15 12.99 -4.09
C SER A 122 19.19 12.30 -5.07
N GLU A 123 18.90 12.94 -6.20
CA GLU A 123 18.03 12.35 -7.22
C GLU A 123 18.62 11.05 -7.81
N CYS A 124 19.95 10.99 -7.93
CA CYS A 124 20.65 9.79 -8.37
C CYS A 124 20.43 8.60 -7.40
N GLU A 125 20.55 8.83 -6.08
CA GLU A 125 20.29 7.82 -5.07
C GLU A 125 18.80 7.42 -5.03
N MET A 126 17.89 8.40 -5.18
CA MET A 126 16.45 8.11 -5.20
C MET A 126 16.06 7.28 -6.43
N ASN A 127 16.71 7.50 -7.59
CA ASN A 127 16.50 6.69 -8.78
C ASN A 127 16.96 5.22 -8.61
N GLN A 128 17.92 4.96 -7.72
CA GLN A 128 18.32 3.59 -7.37
C GLN A 128 17.29 2.89 -6.46
N ILE A 129 16.40 3.66 -5.81
CA ILE A 129 15.36 3.14 -4.93
C ILE A 129 14.05 2.92 -5.69
N ARG A 130 13.64 3.91 -6.51
CA ARG A 130 12.40 3.84 -7.30
C ARG A 130 12.45 2.65 -8.27
N GLY A 131 11.41 1.83 -8.24
CA GLY A 131 11.28 0.62 -9.08
C GLY A 131 12.15 -0.57 -8.64
N ALA A 132 13.32 -0.35 -8.07
CA ALA A 132 14.21 -1.41 -7.62
C ALA A 132 13.95 -1.87 -6.18
N ARG A 133 13.69 -0.93 -5.26
CA ARG A 133 13.53 -1.20 -3.82
C ARG A 133 12.13 -0.81 -3.32
N ILE A 134 11.56 0.25 -3.86
CA ILE A 134 10.17 0.68 -3.64
C ILE A 134 9.50 0.75 -5.00
N ALA A 135 8.44 -0.02 -5.20
CA ALA A 135 7.63 -0.01 -6.41
C ALA A 135 6.24 0.56 -6.15
N LEU A 136 5.67 1.27 -7.13
CA LEU A 136 4.32 1.81 -7.09
C LEU A 136 3.46 1.11 -8.14
N ILE A 137 2.32 0.61 -7.71
CA ILE A 137 1.22 0.17 -8.56
C ILE A 137 0.15 1.28 -8.49
N PRO A 138 -0.02 2.09 -9.53
CA PRO A 138 -0.95 3.22 -9.52
C PRO A 138 -2.38 2.79 -9.74
N GLN A 139 -3.32 3.68 -9.43
CA GLN A 139 -4.76 3.46 -9.54
C GLN A 139 -5.23 3.22 -10.98
N GLU A 140 -4.63 3.89 -11.97
CA GLU A 140 -5.01 3.82 -13.38
C GLU A 140 -3.89 3.16 -14.20
N PRO A 141 -3.98 1.84 -14.50
CA PRO A 141 -2.93 1.11 -15.22
C PRO A 141 -2.72 1.64 -16.63
N GLY A 142 -3.79 2.12 -17.30
CA GLY A 142 -3.70 2.66 -18.64
C GLY A 142 -2.88 3.95 -18.75
N LEU A 143 -2.80 4.75 -17.67
CA LEU A 143 -1.95 5.94 -17.62
C LEU A 143 -0.48 5.61 -17.24
N ALA A 144 -0.25 4.47 -16.60
CA ALA A 144 1.09 4.04 -16.21
C ALA A 144 1.86 3.40 -17.38
N LEU A 145 1.14 2.77 -18.30
CA LEU A 145 1.74 2.09 -19.46
C LEU A 145 1.94 3.07 -20.61
N ASN A 146 3.13 3.03 -21.24
CA ASN A 146 3.40 3.79 -22.45
C ASN A 146 2.66 3.18 -23.65
N PRO A 147 1.71 3.89 -24.29
CA PRO A 147 0.82 3.34 -25.31
C PRO A 147 1.54 2.91 -26.61
N VAL A 148 2.75 3.42 -26.86
CA VAL A 148 3.52 3.15 -28.08
C VAL A 148 4.63 2.12 -27.89
N LEU A 149 4.77 1.54 -26.69
CA LEU A 149 5.73 0.48 -26.40
C LEU A 149 5.02 -0.83 -26.11
N LYS A 150 5.65 -1.94 -26.48
CA LYS A 150 5.17 -3.29 -26.16
C LYS A 150 5.22 -3.51 -24.64
N ILE A 151 4.25 -4.26 -24.12
CA ILE A 151 4.15 -4.57 -22.68
C ILE A 151 5.42 -5.22 -22.14
N GLY A 152 5.91 -6.25 -22.81
CA GLY A 152 7.12 -6.96 -22.38
C GLY A 152 8.38 -6.11 -22.40
N ASP A 153 8.50 -5.21 -23.37
CA ASP A 153 9.64 -4.30 -23.43
C ASP A 153 9.61 -3.28 -22.29
N GLN A 154 8.41 -2.81 -21.86
CA GLN A 154 8.28 -1.91 -20.71
C GLN A 154 8.67 -2.60 -19.38
N VAL A 155 8.30 -3.88 -19.21
CA VAL A 155 8.73 -4.66 -18.03
C VAL A 155 10.24 -4.93 -18.08
N ALA A 156 10.80 -5.28 -19.27
CA ALA A 156 12.23 -5.52 -19.46
C ALA A 156 13.08 -4.26 -19.22
N GLU A 157 12.54 -3.07 -19.54
CA GLU A 157 13.23 -1.80 -19.36
C GLU A 157 13.53 -1.52 -17.88
N VAL A 158 12.61 -1.86 -16.97
CA VAL A 158 12.84 -1.72 -15.52
C VAL A 158 14.08 -2.52 -15.08
N LEU A 159 14.20 -3.77 -15.55
CA LEU A 159 15.38 -4.59 -15.29
C LEU A 159 16.64 -3.99 -15.90
N ARG A 160 16.54 -3.47 -17.12
CA ARG A 160 17.68 -2.86 -17.81
C ARG A 160 18.23 -1.64 -17.09
N VAL A 161 17.36 -0.85 -16.45
CA VAL A 161 17.75 0.33 -15.68
C VAL A 161 18.40 -0.06 -14.35
N HIS A 162 17.93 -1.11 -13.68
CA HIS A 162 18.30 -1.42 -12.30
C HIS A 162 19.22 -2.62 -12.13
N ARG A 163 19.45 -3.41 -13.22
CA ARG A 163 20.32 -4.57 -13.21
C ARG A 163 21.37 -4.42 -14.31
N ASP A 164 22.58 -4.83 -14.01
CA ASP A 164 23.64 -4.87 -15.03
C ASP A 164 23.48 -6.13 -15.92
N TRP A 165 22.32 -6.24 -16.57
CA TRP A 165 21.99 -7.37 -17.43
C TRP A 165 21.89 -6.92 -18.89
N ASN A 166 22.26 -7.83 -19.81
CA ASN A 166 22.03 -7.60 -21.22
C ASN A 166 20.53 -7.69 -21.56
N TRP A 167 20.14 -7.07 -22.67
CA TRP A 167 18.75 -6.99 -23.11
C TRP A 167 18.08 -8.37 -23.29
N LYS A 168 18.83 -9.38 -23.74
CA LYS A 168 18.32 -10.74 -23.91
C LYS A 168 17.86 -11.35 -22.59
N ARG A 169 18.63 -11.15 -21.50
CA ARG A 169 18.28 -11.61 -20.16
C ARG A 169 17.10 -10.84 -19.61
N CYS A 170 17.10 -9.50 -19.77
CA CYS A 170 15.98 -8.65 -19.30
C CYS A 170 14.65 -9.11 -19.94
N LYS A 171 14.67 -9.42 -21.24
CA LYS A 171 13.47 -9.93 -21.95
C LYS A 171 13.00 -11.28 -21.42
N ALA A 172 13.90 -12.20 -21.13
CA ALA A 172 13.54 -13.52 -20.59
C ALA A 172 12.90 -13.41 -19.20
N GLU A 173 13.46 -12.57 -18.31
CA GLU A 173 12.91 -12.33 -16.98
C GLU A 173 11.58 -11.56 -17.04
N ALA A 174 11.45 -10.59 -17.95
CA ALA A 174 10.18 -9.88 -18.16
C ALA A 174 9.07 -10.82 -18.63
N GLN A 175 9.40 -11.78 -19.51
CA GLN A 175 8.47 -12.83 -19.91
C GLN A 175 8.01 -13.67 -18.71
N SER A 176 8.97 -14.10 -17.86
CA SER A 176 8.67 -14.85 -16.65
C SER A 176 7.80 -14.04 -15.66
N ALA A 177 8.08 -12.74 -15.49
CA ALA A 177 7.28 -11.86 -14.63
C ALA A 177 5.83 -11.72 -15.14
N LEU A 178 5.61 -11.61 -16.44
CA LEU A 178 4.28 -11.58 -17.04
C LEU A 178 3.54 -12.92 -16.83
N GLU A 179 4.24 -14.05 -16.92
CA GLU A 179 3.66 -15.37 -16.64
C GLU A 179 3.26 -15.54 -15.16
N GLN A 180 4.08 -15.02 -14.22
CA GLN A 180 3.79 -15.04 -12.78
C GLN A 180 2.51 -14.30 -12.41
N VAL A 181 2.16 -13.23 -13.13
CA VAL A 181 0.92 -12.49 -12.90
C VAL A 181 -0.27 -13.05 -13.69
N GLY A 182 -0.13 -14.24 -14.30
CA GLY A 182 -1.20 -14.92 -15.02
C GLY A 182 -1.42 -14.44 -16.46
N LEU A 183 -0.48 -13.69 -17.04
CA LEU A 183 -0.45 -13.38 -18.46
C LEU A 183 0.33 -14.49 -19.19
N LEU A 184 -0.29 -15.69 -19.32
CA LEU A 184 0.35 -16.96 -19.63
C LEU A 184 0.72 -17.17 -21.10
N ALA A 185 1.68 -18.04 -21.33
CA ALA A 185 2.42 -18.29 -22.56
C ALA A 185 1.70 -19.07 -23.68
N GLY A 186 0.60 -19.77 -23.46
CA GLY A 186 -0.27 -20.20 -24.58
C GLY A 186 -0.84 -18.99 -25.33
N ALA A 187 -0.99 -17.90 -24.60
CA ALA A 187 -1.17 -16.53 -25.02
C ALA A 187 0.05 -15.64 -24.70
N GLY A 188 1.12 -16.11 -24.05
CA GLY A 188 2.14 -15.33 -23.35
C GLY A 188 3.13 -14.61 -24.26
N ARG A 189 3.54 -15.21 -25.35
CA ARG A 189 4.26 -14.48 -26.39
C ARG A 189 3.39 -13.38 -26.99
N ARG A 190 2.07 -13.59 -27.00
CA ARG A 190 1.09 -12.61 -27.48
C ARG A 190 1.00 -11.40 -26.54
N PHE A 191 1.03 -11.58 -25.22
CA PHE A 191 0.98 -10.48 -24.27
C PHE A 191 2.29 -9.70 -24.18
N TYR A 192 3.45 -10.38 -24.26
CA TYR A 192 4.74 -9.71 -24.32
C TYR A 192 4.80 -8.70 -25.49
N ASP A 193 4.36 -9.13 -26.68
CA ASP A 193 4.40 -8.33 -27.90
C ASP A 193 3.19 -7.39 -28.08
N ALA A 194 2.19 -7.47 -27.20
CA ALA A 194 1.01 -6.62 -27.25
C ALA A 194 1.31 -5.19 -26.80
N TYR A 195 0.54 -4.25 -27.30
CA TYR A 195 0.50 -2.87 -26.86
C TYR A 195 -0.60 -2.68 -25.81
N PRO A 196 -0.53 -1.65 -24.91
CA PRO A 196 -1.51 -1.43 -23.87
C PRO A 196 -2.96 -1.41 -24.35
N HIS A 197 -3.25 -0.76 -25.48
CA HIS A 197 -4.59 -0.65 -26.04
C HIS A 197 -5.19 -1.99 -26.55
N GLN A 198 -4.39 -3.04 -26.64
CA GLN A 198 -4.81 -4.39 -27.03
C GLN A 198 -5.19 -5.28 -25.84
N LEU A 199 -5.02 -4.76 -24.62
CA LEU A 199 -5.28 -5.47 -23.36
C LEU A 199 -6.56 -4.96 -22.71
N SER A 200 -7.30 -5.87 -22.04
CA SER A 200 -8.37 -5.47 -21.12
C SER A 200 -7.81 -4.74 -19.89
N GLY A 201 -8.65 -4.00 -19.15
CA GLY A 201 -8.23 -3.29 -17.94
C GLY A 201 -7.55 -4.20 -16.91
N GLY A 202 -8.10 -5.39 -16.67
CA GLY A 202 -7.47 -6.38 -15.77
C GLY A 202 -6.14 -6.93 -16.28
N GLN A 203 -5.98 -7.07 -17.59
CA GLN A 203 -4.69 -7.46 -18.20
C GLN A 203 -3.65 -6.34 -18.11
N GLN A 204 -4.07 -5.07 -18.31
CA GLN A 204 -3.21 -3.92 -18.09
C GLN A 204 -2.77 -3.84 -16.63
N GLN A 205 -3.68 -4.07 -15.68
CA GLN A 205 -3.37 -4.10 -14.25
C GLN A 205 -2.34 -5.19 -13.92
N ARG A 206 -2.50 -6.40 -14.44
CA ARG A 206 -1.52 -7.48 -14.29
C ARG A 206 -0.16 -7.11 -14.88
N ALA A 207 -0.13 -6.45 -16.04
CA ALA A 207 1.12 -5.98 -16.65
C ALA A 207 1.84 -4.94 -15.76
N VAL A 208 1.11 -3.97 -15.18
CA VAL A 208 1.67 -2.99 -14.25
C VAL A 208 2.16 -3.67 -12.96
N ILE A 209 1.44 -4.67 -12.46
CA ILE A 209 1.90 -5.47 -11.31
C ILE A 209 3.19 -6.20 -11.67
N ALA A 210 3.29 -6.85 -12.84
CA ALA A 210 4.53 -7.50 -13.30
C ALA A 210 5.69 -6.49 -13.36
N GLN A 211 5.44 -5.31 -13.91
CA GLN A 211 6.44 -4.23 -13.99
C GLN A 211 6.90 -3.77 -12.59
N ALA A 212 6.00 -3.69 -11.63
CA ALA A 212 6.34 -3.31 -10.26
C ALA A 212 7.15 -4.40 -9.54
N LEU A 213 6.89 -5.67 -9.83
CA LEU A 213 7.47 -6.81 -9.12
C LEU A 213 8.78 -7.33 -9.71
N VAL A 214 9.08 -7.01 -10.97
CA VAL A 214 10.18 -7.61 -11.73
C VAL A 214 11.56 -7.42 -11.11
N CYS A 215 11.77 -6.36 -10.32
CA CYS A 215 12.99 -6.11 -9.55
C CYS A 215 12.95 -6.67 -8.13
N GLU A 216 11.90 -7.36 -7.71
CA GLU A 216 11.72 -7.91 -6.35
C GLU A 216 11.87 -6.82 -5.27
N PRO A 217 11.04 -5.76 -5.29
CA PRO A 217 11.17 -4.64 -4.37
C PRO A 217 10.92 -5.08 -2.91
N ALA A 218 11.58 -4.42 -1.95
CA ALA A 218 11.34 -4.64 -0.53
C ALA A 218 9.99 -4.06 -0.07
N LEU A 219 9.53 -2.97 -0.73
CA LEU A 219 8.25 -2.32 -0.46
C LEU A 219 7.46 -2.13 -1.76
N ILE A 220 6.22 -2.57 -1.74
CA ILE A 220 5.24 -2.33 -2.80
C ILE A 220 4.20 -1.35 -2.25
N ILE A 221 3.90 -0.30 -2.99
CA ILE A 221 2.81 0.63 -2.72
C ILE A 221 1.75 0.39 -3.78
N ALA A 222 0.58 -0.12 -3.39
CA ALA A 222 -0.54 -0.36 -4.29
C ALA A 222 -1.63 0.68 -4.02
N ASP A 223 -1.75 1.66 -4.93
CA ASP A 223 -2.71 2.77 -4.79
C ASP A 223 -4.00 2.41 -5.54
N GLU A 224 -5.00 1.97 -4.78
CA GLU A 224 -6.32 1.52 -5.27
C GLU A 224 -6.23 0.54 -6.45
N PRO A 225 -5.47 -0.57 -6.34
CA PRO A 225 -5.09 -1.40 -7.48
C PRO A 225 -6.26 -2.17 -8.12
N THR A 226 -7.46 -2.09 -7.56
CA THR A 226 -8.67 -2.80 -8.04
C THR A 226 -9.85 -1.87 -8.35
N ALA A 227 -9.72 -0.55 -8.14
CA ALA A 227 -10.85 0.40 -8.18
C ALA A 227 -11.59 0.48 -9.53
N SER A 228 -10.94 0.13 -10.65
CA SER A 228 -11.54 0.18 -11.99
C SER A 228 -11.87 -1.19 -12.58
N LEU A 229 -11.84 -2.24 -11.74
CA LEU A 229 -12.03 -3.62 -12.17
C LEU A 229 -13.42 -4.14 -11.80
N ASP A 230 -13.92 -5.09 -12.57
CA ASP A 230 -15.10 -5.86 -12.18
C ASP A 230 -14.78 -6.79 -10.99
N THR A 231 -15.80 -7.21 -10.25
CA THR A 231 -15.67 -7.98 -9.01
C THR A 231 -14.88 -9.30 -9.20
N ALA A 232 -15.03 -9.97 -10.36
CA ALA A 232 -14.31 -11.22 -10.61
C ALA A 232 -12.83 -10.98 -10.85
N THR A 233 -12.48 -9.93 -11.60
CA THR A 233 -11.09 -9.50 -11.83
C THR A 233 -10.46 -8.96 -10.55
N GLU A 234 -11.21 -8.19 -9.74
CA GLU A 234 -10.76 -7.72 -8.42
C GLU A 234 -10.34 -8.90 -7.52
N ALA A 235 -11.19 -9.92 -7.39
CA ALA A 235 -10.86 -11.12 -6.60
C ALA A 235 -9.58 -11.80 -7.08
N GLN A 236 -9.39 -11.93 -8.40
CA GLN A 236 -8.18 -12.53 -8.98
C GLN A 236 -6.91 -11.70 -8.70
N ILE A 237 -7.01 -10.37 -8.71
CA ILE A 237 -5.87 -9.50 -8.37
C ILE A 237 -5.54 -9.60 -6.88
N LEU A 238 -6.53 -9.69 -6.01
CA LEU A 238 -6.30 -9.89 -4.57
C LEU A 238 -5.66 -11.25 -4.29
N ASP A 239 -6.09 -12.32 -4.98
CA ASP A 239 -5.46 -13.64 -4.87
C ASP A 239 -4.01 -13.60 -5.33
N LEU A 240 -3.70 -12.88 -6.42
CA LEU A 240 -2.34 -12.64 -6.86
C LEU A 240 -1.49 -11.96 -5.76
N PHE A 241 -2.00 -10.93 -5.08
CA PHE A 241 -1.28 -10.30 -3.96
C PHE A 241 -1.08 -11.26 -2.78
N ARG A 242 -2.06 -12.14 -2.46
CA ARG A 242 -1.92 -13.17 -1.42
C ARG A 242 -0.84 -14.20 -1.77
N GLU A 243 -0.80 -14.68 -3.01
CA GLU A 243 0.23 -15.60 -3.51
C GLU A 243 1.63 -14.97 -3.47
N LEU A 244 1.73 -13.71 -3.89
CA LEU A 244 2.97 -12.95 -3.85
C LEU A 244 3.48 -12.75 -2.42
N ARG A 245 2.58 -12.51 -1.46
CA ARG A 245 2.92 -12.44 -0.03
C ARG A 245 3.45 -13.77 0.49
N ALA A 246 2.79 -14.88 0.17
CA ALA A 246 3.17 -16.21 0.66
C ALA A 246 4.56 -16.67 0.19
N GLY A 247 5.03 -16.18 -0.97
CA GLY A 247 6.30 -16.57 -1.58
C GLY A 247 7.45 -15.57 -1.43
N ARG A 248 7.20 -14.36 -0.90
CA ARG A 248 8.17 -13.24 -0.89
C ARG A 248 8.19 -12.52 0.46
N SER A 249 9.35 -11.96 0.80
CA SER A 249 9.54 -11.09 1.98
C SER A 249 9.19 -9.62 1.72
N SER A 250 8.51 -9.29 0.61
CA SER A 250 8.14 -7.91 0.29
C SER A 250 7.03 -7.42 1.21
N SER A 251 7.17 -6.21 1.73
CA SER A 251 6.13 -5.50 2.47
C SER A 251 5.19 -4.79 1.51
N LEU A 252 3.96 -4.55 1.94
CA LEU A 252 2.95 -3.93 1.10
C LEU A 252 2.22 -2.80 1.85
N LEU A 253 2.16 -1.62 1.25
CA LEU A 253 1.20 -0.58 1.59
C LEU A 253 0.03 -0.69 0.62
N PHE A 254 -1.10 -1.20 1.10
CA PHE A 254 -2.30 -1.40 0.28
C PHE A 254 -3.31 -0.29 0.54
N ILE A 255 -3.43 0.63 -0.39
CA ILE A 255 -4.30 1.80 -0.31
C ILE A 255 -5.65 1.45 -0.93
N THR A 256 -6.73 1.68 -0.19
CA THR A 256 -8.10 1.46 -0.65
C THR A 256 -9.10 2.35 0.08
N HIS A 257 -10.27 2.54 -0.51
CA HIS A 257 -11.44 3.09 0.18
C HIS A 257 -12.42 2.00 0.62
N ASN A 258 -12.21 0.75 0.21
CA ASN A 258 -13.07 -0.39 0.58
C ASN A 258 -12.42 -1.22 1.71
N PRO A 259 -12.96 -1.16 2.95
CA PRO A 259 -12.40 -1.88 4.08
C PRO A 259 -12.51 -3.42 3.93
N ASP A 260 -13.50 -3.96 3.21
CA ASP A 260 -13.65 -5.41 3.04
C ASP A 260 -12.46 -6.05 2.34
N LEU A 261 -11.76 -5.30 1.46
CA LEU A 261 -10.56 -5.79 0.78
C LEU A 261 -9.41 -6.06 1.76
N LEU A 262 -9.41 -5.37 2.92
CA LEU A 262 -8.35 -5.48 3.93
C LEU A 262 -8.57 -6.64 4.89
N ARG A 263 -9.82 -7.08 5.10
CA ARG A 263 -10.25 -7.99 6.17
C ARG A 263 -9.43 -9.28 6.29
N ASN A 264 -9.10 -9.93 5.21
CA ASN A 264 -8.36 -11.20 5.21
C ASN A 264 -7.00 -11.07 4.52
N PHE A 265 -6.47 -9.86 4.49
CA PHE A 265 -5.29 -9.57 3.68
C PHE A 265 -4.27 -8.70 4.42
N ALA A 266 -4.70 -7.63 5.11
CA ALA A 266 -3.81 -6.75 5.85
C ALA A 266 -3.49 -7.31 7.24
N ASP A 267 -2.31 -7.00 7.76
CA ASP A 267 -1.94 -7.25 9.15
C ASP A 267 -2.44 -6.12 10.04
N ARG A 268 -2.28 -4.88 9.54
CA ARG A 268 -2.64 -3.66 10.26
C ARG A 268 -3.24 -2.64 9.29
N VAL A 269 -4.10 -1.77 9.81
CA VAL A 269 -4.77 -0.72 9.03
C VAL A 269 -4.53 0.62 9.68
N ALA A 270 -4.16 1.61 8.87
CA ALA A 270 -4.16 3.03 9.22
C ALA A 270 -5.32 3.73 8.50
N VAL A 271 -6.22 4.34 9.28
CA VAL A 271 -7.38 5.07 8.76
C VAL A 271 -7.01 6.53 8.56
N LEU A 272 -7.09 7.03 7.33
CA LEU A 272 -6.77 8.40 6.96
C LEU A 272 -8.03 9.26 6.78
N TYR A 273 -8.03 10.43 7.43
CA TYR A 273 -9.02 11.48 7.22
C TYR A 273 -8.35 12.86 7.15
N ALA A 274 -8.68 13.68 6.15
CA ALA A 274 -8.17 15.04 5.99
C ALA A 274 -6.64 15.16 6.14
N GLY A 275 -5.91 14.23 5.56
CA GLY A 275 -4.44 14.20 5.58
C GLY A 275 -3.82 13.76 6.92
N ARG A 276 -4.58 13.13 7.82
CA ARG A 276 -4.12 12.62 9.12
C ARG A 276 -4.43 11.14 9.27
N VAL A 277 -3.62 10.43 10.03
CA VAL A 277 -3.95 9.09 10.55
C VAL A 277 -4.80 9.30 11.79
N VAL A 278 -6.07 8.92 11.74
CA VAL A 278 -7.02 9.08 12.85
C VAL A 278 -7.16 7.83 13.72
N GLU A 279 -6.84 6.67 13.17
CA GLU A 279 -6.80 5.41 13.91
C GLU A 279 -5.84 4.44 13.25
N THR A 280 -5.05 3.70 14.04
CA THR A 280 -4.23 2.58 13.60
C THR A 280 -4.55 1.36 14.46
N LYS A 281 -4.79 0.22 13.82
CA LYS A 281 -5.11 -1.06 14.50
C LYS A 281 -4.68 -2.27 13.70
N SER A 282 -4.61 -3.44 14.35
CA SER A 282 -4.66 -4.72 13.64
C SER A 282 -5.97 -4.81 12.86
N VAL A 283 -5.97 -5.53 11.74
CA VAL A 283 -7.17 -5.61 10.90
C VAL A 283 -8.34 -6.22 11.67
N ASP A 284 -8.14 -7.27 12.45
CA ASP A 284 -9.19 -7.91 13.24
C ASP A 284 -9.78 -6.94 14.28
N SER A 285 -8.91 -6.25 15.03
CA SER A 285 -9.33 -5.26 16.02
C SER A 285 -10.08 -4.08 15.40
N LEU A 286 -9.73 -3.67 14.18
CA LEU A 286 -10.46 -2.61 13.46
C LEU A 286 -11.92 -3.00 13.22
N PHE A 287 -12.17 -4.22 12.78
CA PHE A 287 -13.54 -4.70 12.50
C PHE A 287 -14.35 -5.05 13.74
N GLU A 288 -13.70 -5.41 14.85
CA GLU A 288 -14.36 -5.79 16.09
C GLU A 288 -14.58 -4.61 17.04
N ASN A 289 -13.61 -3.71 17.14
CA ASN A 289 -13.58 -2.68 18.17
C ASN A 289 -13.00 -1.35 17.66
N THR A 290 -13.49 -0.85 16.53
CA THR A 290 -13.15 0.48 16.02
C THR A 290 -13.54 1.57 17.02
N ARG A 291 -12.63 2.53 17.23
CA ARG A 291 -12.79 3.60 18.21
C ARG A 291 -13.16 4.93 17.57
N HIS A 292 -12.42 5.40 16.58
CA HIS A 292 -12.65 6.71 15.99
C HIS A 292 -14.03 6.78 15.30
N PRO A 293 -14.87 7.80 15.56
CA PRO A 293 -16.22 7.92 14.99
C PRO A 293 -16.24 7.89 13.44
N TYR A 294 -15.22 8.46 12.79
CA TYR A 294 -15.07 8.36 11.35
C TYR A 294 -14.84 6.93 10.87
N ALA A 295 -13.95 6.18 11.53
CA ALA A 295 -13.67 4.80 11.17
C ALA A 295 -14.89 3.90 11.43
N LYS A 296 -15.65 4.13 12.50
CA LYS A 296 -16.95 3.49 12.73
C LYS A 296 -17.92 3.73 11.57
N GLY A 297 -18.01 5.00 11.12
CA GLY A 297 -18.84 5.38 9.98
C GLY A 297 -18.43 4.68 8.69
N LEU A 298 -17.11 4.62 8.38
CA LEU A 298 -16.60 3.92 7.20
C LEU A 298 -16.97 2.43 7.21
N LEU A 299 -16.78 1.75 8.34
CA LEU A 299 -17.11 0.33 8.47
C LEU A 299 -18.61 0.06 8.39
N ALA A 300 -19.44 0.99 8.89
CA ALA A 300 -20.89 0.87 8.80
C ALA A 300 -21.43 1.02 7.36
N CYS A 301 -20.68 1.67 6.47
CA CYS A 301 -21.06 1.85 5.06
C CYS A 301 -20.72 0.64 4.17
N VAL A 302 -20.11 -0.43 4.72
CA VAL A 302 -19.67 -1.59 3.93
C VAL A 302 -20.86 -2.44 3.48
N PRO A 303 -20.88 -2.94 2.22
CA PRO A 303 -21.97 -3.79 1.72
C PRO A 303 -22.24 -5.03 2.56
N ALA A 304 -21.22 -5.65 3.16
CA ALA A 304 -21.38 -6.79 4.06
C ALA A 304 -22.16 -6.45 5.35
N GLN A 305 -22.11 -5.20 5.80
CA GLN A 305 -22.97 -4.71 6.90
C GLN A 305 -24.38 -4.37 6.39
N ALA A 306 -24.48 -3.82 5.17
CA ALA A 306 -25.76 -3.56 4.51
C ALA A 306 -26.60 -4.84 4.33
N ALA A 307 -25.96 -5.97 4.04
CA ALA A 307 -26.64 -7.27 3.89
C ALA A 307 -27.27 -7.79 5.21
N LYS A 308 -26.90 -7.21 6.36
CA LYS A 308 -27.49 -7.54 7.68
C LYS A 308 -28.69 -6.64 8.04
N LEU A 309 -28.93 -5.60 7.26
CA LEU A 309 -30.06 -4.69 7.47
C LEU A 309 -31.38 -5.36 7.10
N ALA A 310 -32.44 -5.10 7.86
CA ALA A 310 -33.77 -5.55 7.51
C ALA A 310 -34.30 -4.84 6.26
N LEU A 311 -35.21 -5.48 5.53
CA LEU A 311 -35.87 -4.89 4.37
C LEU A 311 -36.51 -3.54 4.77
N GLY A 312 -36.06 -2.42 4.16
CA GLY A 312 -36.57 -1.08 4.43
C GLY A 312 -35.68 -0.23 5.37
N GLU A 313 -34.65 -0.81 6.00
CA GLU A 313 -33.66 -0.02 6.73
C GLU A 313 -32.77 0.77 5.76
N ARG A 314 -32.43 2.02 6.15
CA ARG A 314 -31.54 2.87 5.36
C ARG A 314 -30.11 2.47 5.58
N LEU A 315 -29.32 2.47 4.52
CA LEU A 315 -27.88 2.33 4.59
C LEU A 315 -27.27 3.45 5.45
N HIS A 316 -26.32 3.09 6.31
CA HIS A 316 -25.52 4.06 7.03
C HIS A 316 -24.72 4.90 6.03
N THR A 317 -24.73 6.21 6.22
CA THR A 317 -23.92 7.16 5.46
C THR A 317 -23.21 8.08 6.42
N ILE A 318 -21.98 8.45 6.10
CA ILE A 318 -21.28 9.50 6.85
C ILE A 318 -21.83 10.83 6.38
N GLY A 319 -22.62 11.50 7.22
CA GLY A 319 -23.25 12.78 6.89
C GLY A 319 -22.24 13.91 6.68
N GLY A 320 -22.71 15.03 6.11
CA GLY A 320 -21.90 16.24 5.89
C GLY A 320 -20.92 16.16 4.73
N MET A 321 -20.21 17.26 4.48
CA MET A 321 -19.17 17.35 3.45
C MET A 321 -17.82 16.94 4.01
N PRO A 322 -16.97 16.26 3.22
CA PRO A 322 -15.56 16.02 3.60
C PRO A 322 -14.85 17.33 3.96
N ALA A 323 -13.85 17.23 4.82
CA ALA A 323 -13.05 18.40 5.22
C ALA A 323 -12.41 19.06 3.98
N ASP A 324 -12.49 20.38 3.92
CA ASP A 324 -11.87 21.16 2.86
C ASP A 324 -10.34 21.25 3.10
N ALA A 325 -9.58 20.74 2.16
CA ALA A 325 -8.12 20.77 2.24
C ALA A 325 -7.51 22.19 2.08
N GLU A 326 -8.30 23.19 1.64
CA GLU A 326 -7.86 24.58 1.53
C GLU A 326 -8.05 25.36 2.84
N THR A 327 -8.91 24.86 3.72
CA THR A 327 -9.25 25.52 5.00
C THR A 327 -8.90 24.59 6.16
N PRO A 328 -7.67 24.67 6.70
CA PRO A 328 -7.30 23.83 7.83
C PRO A 328 -8.15 24.15 9.05
N THR A 329 -8.70 23.11 9.66
CA THR A 329 -9.49 23.22 10.88
C THR A 329 -8.57 23.53 12.07
N ARG A 330 -9.02 24.40 13.00
CA ARG A 330 -8.31 24.64 14.25
C ARG A 330 -8.44 23.48 15.22
N GLY A 331 -9.54 22.74 15.14
CA GLY A 331 -9.87 21.60 15.98
C GLY A 331 -9.79 20.27 15.22
N CYS A 332 -10.50 19.28 15.71
CA CYS A 332 -10.62 17.97 15.07
C CYS A 332 -11.22 18.11 13.66
N SER A 333 -10.51 17.61 12.65
CA SER A 333 -10.96 17.72 11.25
C SER A 333 -12.30 17.01 10.99
N PHE A 334 -12.64 15.99 11.79
CA PHE A 334 -13.91 15.29 11.68
C PHE A 334 -15.05 15.92 12.50
N ALA A 335 -14.79 16.90 13.37
CA ALA A 335 -15.81 17.51 14.24
C ALA A 335 -17.10 17.95 13.51
N PRO A 336 -17.06 18.55 12.30
CA PRO A 336 -18.28 18.96 11.58
C PRO A 336 -19.21 17.81 11.18
N ARG A 337 -18.68 16.57 11.09
CA ARG A 337 -19.40 15.35 10.69
C ARG A 337 -19.59 14.37 11.86
N CYS A 338 -19.03 14.68 13.04
CA CYS A 338 -19.01 13.77 14.18
C CYS A 338 -20.29 13.90 15.01
N ASN A 339 -21.02 12.80 15.17
CA ASN A 339 -22.21 12.75 16.03
C ASN A 339 -21.85 12.64 17.52
N GLU A 340 -20.60 12.29 17.85
CA GLU A 340 -20.07 12.13 19.21
C GLU A 340 -19.14 13.32 19.59
N ARG A 341 -19.25 14.48 18.89
CA ARG A 341 -18.34 15.61 19.11
C ARG A 341 -18.52 16.22 20.50
N LEU A 342 -17.39 16.62 21.08
CA LEU A 342 -17.30 17.41 22.31
C LEU A 342 -16.99 18.87 21.93
N ASP A 343 -17.30 19.84 22.81
CA ASP A 343 -17.05 21.27 22.56
C ASP A 343 -15.57 21.55 22.23
N LYS A 344 -14.65 20.87 22.93
CA LYS A 344 -13.20 20.99 22.67
C LYS A 344 -12.78 20.54 21.25
N CYS A 345 -13.57 19.70 20.58
CA CYS A 345 -13.27 19.27 19.21
C CYS A 345 -13.34 20.42 18.19
N GLU A 346 -14.04 21.50 18.47
CA GLU A 346 -14.14 22.65 17.56
C GLU A 346 -12.90 23.54 17.60
N THR A 347 -12.20 23.58 18.73
CA THR A 347 -11.11 24.53 18.98
C THR A 347 -9.75 23.89 19.18
N GLN A 348 -9.70 22.61 19.53
CA GLN A 348 -8.48 21.88 19.84
C GLN A 348 -8.37 20.63 18.95
N HIS A 349 -7.16 20.32 18.54
CA HIS A 349 -6.85 19.09 17.83
C HIS A 349 -6.54 17.98 18.83
N PRO A 350 -7.15 16.76 18.73
CA PRO A 350 -6.77 15.64 19.58
C PRO A 350 -5.35 15.17 19.25
N GLU A 351 -4.60 14.81 20.27
CA GLU A 351 -3.32 14.13 20.09
C GLU A 351 -3.55 12.63 19.84
N MET A 352 -2.61 12.00 19.15
CA MET A 352 -2.61 10.55 18.95
C MET A 352 -2.38 9.85 20.28
N GLN A 353 -3.35 9.08 20.74
CA GLN A 353 -3.27 8.27 21.96
C GLN A 353 -2.87 6.85 21.61
N GLU A 354 -1.69 6.44 22.05
CA GLU A 354 -1.26 5.05 21.95
C GLU A 354 -2.03 4.18 22.94
N VAL A 355 -2.66 3.14 22.45
CA VAL A 355 -3.40 2.16 23.25
C VAL A 355 -2.50 0.97 23.58
N ASN A 356 -1.69 0.57 22.62
CA ASN A 356 -0.61 -0.42 22.70
C ASN A 356 0.34 -0.21 21.51
N ASP A 357 1.39 -1.03 21.39
CA ASP A 357 2.41 -0.92 20.33
C ASP A 357 1.86 -0.94 18.88
N ALA A 358 0.66 -1.47 18.68
CA ALA A 358 0.05 -1.64 17.36
C ALA A 358 -1.19 -0.76 17.15
N GLU A 359 -1.77 -0.19 18.21
CA GLU A 359 -3.04 0.52 18.19
C GLU A 359 -2.92 1.94 18.74
N ALA A 360 -3.42 2.89 17.97
CA ALA A 360 -3.48 4.30 18.36
C ALA A 360 -4.73 4.96 17.78
N VAL A 361 -5.25 5.98 18.47
CA VAL A 361 -6.43 6.75 18.05
C VAL A 361 -6.27 8.23 18.31
N GLU A 362 -6.60 9.07 17.33
CA GLU A 362 -6.58 10.53 17.41
C GLU A 362 -8.01 11.05 17.73
N CYS A 363 -8.46 10.87 18.96
CA CYS A 363 -9.82 11.26 19.38
C CYS A 363 -9.92 11.57 20.87
N PHE A 364 -10.56 12.67 21.22
CA PHE A 364 -10.78 13.10 22.62
C PHE A 364 -11.68 12.16 23.43
N LEU A 365 -12.43 11.28 22.81
CA LEU A 365 -13.26 10.31 23.53
C LEU A 365 -12.43 9.21 24.22
N TYR A 366 -11.15 9.07 23.84
CA TYR A 366 -10.27 8.00 24.29
C TYR A 366 -8.97 8.48 24.96
N GLY A 367 -8.74 9.80 24.99
CA GLY A 367 -7.67 10.44 25.74
C GLY A 367 -8.28 11.33 26.82
N GLY A 368 -8.09 10.97 28.07
CA GLY A 368 -8.49 11.77 29.21
C GLY A 368 -7.58 12.95 29.43
#